data_f7166b2b793520dd286a922282d8023a
#
_entry.id   f7166b2b793520dd286a922282d8023a
#
_cell.length_a   1.000
_cell.length_b   1.000
_cell.length_c   1.000
_cell.angle_alpha   90.00
_cell.angle_beta   90.00
_cell.angle_gamma   90.00
#
_symmetry.space_group_name_H-M   'P 1'
#
loop_
_entity.id
_entity.type
_entity.pdbx_description
1 polymer ?
#
loop_
_entity_poly.entity_id
_entity_poly.type
_entity_poly.pdbx_seq_one_letter_code
_entity_poly.pdbx_strand_id
1 'polypeptide(L)'
;MEWAEYTKLIVKKCKDRSIPLSATFELTPYCNFNCNMCYIHLTEDQAKKQGSQLSTDQWIHIAEETKQLGTLGLEITGGEAVTRPDFPFLYEAFINMGFLVSLRSNGYLLKGKLLKLLSNYKPRSVHVTLYGGSDETYYKVCGISNGFTEVTKNILALKDSGILPKLTMTMTRDNISDRDKILEWAKNNNLFISLYGGLITPIRSAKRSIDHLKINFNGEQTYRNYQDNELIIRKVCNREKYEPPFWMCTEFGTRYCITWDGRMTLCNCLPSIWSDPLTQGVNNAFIELNKKLNDVKRPAKCTDCSFIDYCAACPSRFLSETGDYEETCESLCEKARIRFLKANAKQVHTDNMIDNDLC
;
A
#
# COMPACT_ATOMS: atom_id res chain seq x y z
N MET A 1 -16.70 12.21 22.07
CA MET A 1 -15.90 12.30 20.82
C MET A 1 -15.71 10.89 20.33
N GLU A 2 -16.19 10.59 19.15
CA GLU A 2 -16.00 9.27 18.54
C GLU A 2 -14.56 9.05 18.11
N TRP A 3 -14.11 7.78 18.07
CA TRP A 3 -12.73 7.44 17.68
C TRP A 3 -12.32 8.02 16.33
N ALA A 4 -13.25 8.09 15.38
CA ALA A 4 -13.00 8.66 14.06
C ALA A 4 -12.72 10.18 14.10
N GLU A 5 -13.40 10.92 14.97
CA GLU A 5 -13.19 12.36 15.18
C GLU A 5 -11.85 12.63 15.87
N TYR A 6 -11.53 11.80 16.88
CA TYR A 6 -10.24 11.88 17.57
C TYR A 6 -9.07 11.63 16.62
N THR A 7 -9.18 10.63 15.74
CA THR A 7 -8.16 10.34 14.72
C THR A 7 -7.98 11.50 13.74
N LYS A 8 -9.07 12.12 13.28
CA LYS A 8 -9.00 13.32 12.41
C LYS A 8 -8.28 14.48 13.10
N LEU A 9 -8.56 14.71 14.38
CA LEU A 9 -7.92 15.76 15.16
C LEU A 9 -6.41 15.52 15.31
N ILE A 10 -6.01 14.28 15.60
CA ILE A 10 -4.58 13.91 15.67
C ILE A 10 -3.89 14.17 14.33
N VAL A 11 -4.46 13.65 13.23
CA VAL A 11 -3.90 13.84 11.89
C VAL A 11 -3.75 15.33 11.57
N LYS A 12 -4.77 16.13 11.84
CA LYS A 12 -4.70 17.59 11.64
C LYS A 12 -3.57 18.23 12.47
N LYS A 13 -3.50 17.95 13.76
CA LYS A 13 -2.43 18.48 14.64
C LYS A 13 -1.04 18.06 14.17
N CYS A 14 -0.89 16.84 13.66
CA CYS A 14 0.39 16.35 13.15
C CYS A 14 0.77 17.07 11.84
N LYS A 15 -0.19 17.31 10.94
CA LYS A 15 0.04 18.12 9.73
C LYS A 15 0.46 19.54 10.07
N ASP A 16 -0.27 20.21 10.97
CA ASP A 16 -0.01 21.59 11.39
C ASP A 16 1.38 21.75 12.05
N ARG A 17 1.92 20.68 12.62
CA ARG A 17 3.24 20.64 13.29
C ARG A 17 4.34 19.96 12.49
N SER A 18 4.05 19.53 11.27
CA SER A 18 4.97 18.73 10.43
C SER A 18 5.53 17.50 11.13
N ILE A 19 4.69 16.80 11.93
CA ILE A 19 5.06 15.57 12.62
C ILE A 19 4.55 14.37 11.82
N PRO A 20 5.43 13.48 11.29
CA PRO A 20 5.00 12.28 10.62
C PRO A 20 4.45 11.26 11.62
N LEU A 21 3.18 10.85 11.44
CA LEU A 21 2.54 9.83 12.29
C LEU A 21 3.08 8.43 12.05
N SER A 22 3.49 8.16 10.82
CA SER A 22 3.99 6.85 10.41
C SER A 22 5.12 6.95 9.42
N ALA A 23 6.00 5.96 9.45
CA ALA A 23 7.04 5.74 8.46
C ALA A 23 6.90 4.34 7.85
N THR A 24 7.38 4.18 6.61
CA THR A 24 7.57 2.88 5.96
C THR A 24 9.06 2.67 5.76
N PHE A 25 9.59 1.55 6.23
CA PHE A 25 10.97 1.14 5.96
C PHE A 25 10.97 -0.01 4.97
N GLU A 26 11.51 0.24 3.79
CA GLU A 26 11.71 -0.76 2.75
C GLU A 26 13.12 -1.34 2.93
N LEU A 27 13.22 -2.40 3.72
CA LEU A 27 14.52 -2.89 4.23
C LEU A 27 15.44 -3.47 3.16
N THR A 28 14.88 -4.03 2.08
CA THR A 28 15.65 -4.72 1.04
C THR A 28 14.94 -4.69 -0.30
N PRO A 29 15.67 -4.64 -1.44
CA PRO A 29 15.09 -4.82 -2.76
C PRO A 29 14.87 -6.30 -3.12
N TYR A 30 15.47 -7.23 -2.36
CA TYR A 30 15.45 -8.66 -2.67
C TYR A 30 14.20 -9.33 -2.15
N CYS A 31 13.77 -10.37 -2.87
CA CYS A 31 12.60 -11.17 -2.53
C CYS A 31 12.86 -12.64 -2.88
N ASN A 32 12.32 -13.53 -2.07
CA ASN A 32 12.31 -14.98 -2.36
C ASN A 32 11.27 -15.38 -3.42
N PHE A 33 10.40 -14.44 -3.85
CA PHE A 33 9.44 -14.60 -4.95
C PHE A 33 9.87 -13.80 -6.17
N ASN A 34 9.45 -14.24 -7.37
CA ASN A 34 9.63 -13.53 -8.62
C ASN A 34 8.28 -13.22 -9.28
N CYS A 35 7.43 -12.44 -8.58
CA CYS A 35 6.09 -12.13 -9.05
C CYS A 35 6.13 -11.34 -10.36
N ASN A 36 5.33 -11.78 -11.36
CA ASN A 36 5.30 -11.17 -12.70
C ASN A 36 4.77 -9.73 -12.73
N MET A 37 3.98 -9.32 -11.70
CA MET A 37 3.44 -7.95 -11.58
C MET A 37 4.23 -7.08 -10.58
N CYS A 38 5.34 -7.55 -10.00
CA CYS A 38 6.04 -6.80 -8.94
C CYS A 38 6.64 -5.50 -9.48
N TYR A 39 6.36 -4.38 -8.80
CA TYR A 39 6.81 -3.05 -9.20
C TYR A 39 8.14 -2.62 -8.55
N ILE A 40 8.65 -3.41 -7.59
CA ILE A 40 9.88 -3.10 -6.85
C ILE A 40 10.95 -4.21 -6.95
N HIS A 41 10.64 -5.38 -7.50
CA HIS A 41 11.60 -6.48 -7.57
C HIS A 41 12.81 -6.12 -8.41
N LEU A 42 14.00 -6.29 -7.85
CA LEU A 42 15.28 -6.12 -8.50
C LEU A 42 16.09 -7.42 -8.41
N THR A 43 16.78 -7.74 -9.50
CA THR A 43 17.87 -8.70 -9.44
C THR A 43 19.06 -8.09 -8.67
N GLU A 44 19.99 -8.93 -8.24
CA GLU A 44 21.18 -8.46 -7.51
C GLU A 44 21.98 -7.44 -8.33
N ASP A 45 22.19 -7.69 -9.62
CA ASP A 45 22.90 -6.78 -10.51
C ASP A 45 22.17 -5.44 -10.73
N GLN A 46 20.84 -5.48 -10.78
CA GLN A 46 20.01 -4.28 -10.89
C GLN A 46 20.06 -3.46 -9.60
N ALA A 47 20.00 -4.11 -8.46
CA ALA A 47 20.11 -3.45 -7.16
C ALA A 47 21.50 -2.78 -7.00
N LYS A 48 22.59 -3.49 -7.29
CA LYS A 48 23.96 -2.95 -7.24
C LYS A 48 24.15 -1.71 -8.14
N LYS A 49 23.46 -1.65 -9.28
CA LYS A 49 23.52 -0.48 -10.19
C LYS A 49 22.72 0.72 -9.66
N GLN A 50 21.72 0.50 -8.81
CA GLN A 50 20.89 1.58 -8.24
C GLN A 50 21.49 2.16 -6.96
N GLY A 51 22.19 1.35 -6.17
CA GLY A 51 22.78 1.77 -4.90
C GLY A 51 23.20 0.59 -4.02
N SER A 52 23.57 0.90 -2.79
CA SER A 52 23.90 -0.08 -1.76
C SER A 52 22.76 -0.17 -0.75
N GLN A 53 22.48 -1.38 -0.27
CA GLN A 53 21.53 -1.53 0.83
C GLN A 53 22.07 -0.87 2.09
N LEU A 54 21.18 -0.22 2.84
CA LEU A 54 21.52 0.29 4.16
C LEU A 54 21.96 -0.85 5.09
N SER A 55 23.02 -0.56 5.87
CA SER A 55 23.51 -1.45 6.93
C SER A 55 22.51 -1.51 8.08
N THR A 56 22.73 -2.50 8.97
CA THR A 56 21.99 -2.61 10.24
C THR A 56 22.09 -1.32 11.06
N ASP A 57 23.31 -0.77 11.21
CA ASP A 57 23.55 0.43 12.01
C ASP A 57 22.86 1.67 11.41
N GLN A 58 22.86 1.80 10.07
CA GLN A 58 22.15 2.88 9.39
C GLN A 58 20.63 2.79 9.62
N TRP A 59 20.05 1.58 9.58
CA TRP A 59 18.62 1.40 9.88
C TRP A 59 18.29 1.74 11.34
N ILE A 60 19.16 1.35 12.29
CA ILE A 60 18.98 1.69 13.71
C ILE A 60 19.04 3.21 13.89
N HIS A 61 20.05 3.87 13.32
CA HIS A 61 20.17 5.33 13.40
C HIS A 61 18.96 6.06 12.81
N ILE A 62 18.51 5.67 11.62
CA ILE A 62 17.29 6.21 11.00
C ILE A 62 16.06 5.99 11.90
N ALA A 63 15.96 4.81 12.53
CA ALA A 63 14.83 4.51 13.40
C ALA A 63 14.84 5.38 14.68
N GLU A 64 16.00 5.61 15.27
CA GLU A 64 16.17 6.52 16.42
C GLU A 64 15.73 7.94 16.08
N GLU A 65 16.21 8.50 14.96
CA GLU A 65 15.79 9.83 14.50
C GLU A 65 14.29 9.87 14.15
N THR A 66 13.76 8.81 13.52
CA THR A 66 12.33 8.65 13.25
C THR A 66 11.51 8.70 14.54
N LYS A 67 12.00 8.05 15.60
CA LYS A 67 11.34 8.06 16.91
C LYS A 67 11.37 9.43 17.56
N GLN A 68 12.51 10.13 17.48
CA GLN A 68 12.67 11.49 18.01
C GLN A 68 11.71 12.49 17.35
N LEU A 69 11.34 12.30 16.09
CA LEU A 69 10.32 13.08 15.39
C LEU A 69 8.90 12.87 15.93
N GLY A 70 8.68 11.89 16.80
CA GLY A 70 7.36 11.56 17.34
C GLY A 70 6.56 10.57 16.50
N THR A 71 7.18 9.93 15.49
CA THR A 71 6.56 8.87 14.69
C THR A 71 6.18 7.69 15.58
N LEU A 72 4.93 7.23 15.46
CA LEU A 72 4.39 6.11 16.24
C LEU A 72 4.30 4.83 15.43
N GLY A 73 3.80 4.92 14.20
CA GLY A 73 3.61 3.76 13.33
C GLY A 73 4.83 3.49 12.47
N LEU A 74 5.29 2.24 12.44
CA LEU A 74 6.34 1.80 11.53
C LEU A 74 5.85 0.62 10.70
N GLU A 75 5.77 0.81 9.40
CA GLU A 75 5.49 -0.27 8.45
C GLU A 75 6.81 -0.80 7.89
N ILE A 76 7.06 -2.09 8.07
CA ILE A 76 8.22 -2.79 7.50
C ILE A 76 7.79 -3.49 6.21
N THR A 77 8.56 -3.26 5.16
CA THR A 77 8.37 -3.85 3.84
C THR A 77 9.71 -4.02 3.12
N GLY A 78 9.67 -4.27 1.82
CA GLY A 78 10.82 -4.43 0.94
C GLY A 78 10.41 -5.22 -0.30
N GLY A 79 11.35 -5.92 -0.93
CA GLY A 79 11.01 -7.09 -1.72
C GLY A 79 10.33 -8.10 -0.79
N GLU A 80 11.13 -8.75 0.08
CA GLU A 80 10.62 -9.48 1.25
C GLU A 80 11.56 -9.21 2.44
N ALA A 81 11.10 -8.39 3.38
CA ALA A 81 11.93 -7.91 4.48
C ALA A 81 12.54 -9.02 5.33
N VAL A 82 11.79 -10.10 5.54
CA VAL A 82 12.22 -11.23 6.39
C VAL A 82 13.34 -12.09 5.76
N THR A 83 13.74 -11.80 4.51
CA THR A 83 14.90 -12.46 3.89
C THR A 83 16.23 -11.86 4.33
N ARG A 84 16.23 -10.67 4.93
CA ARG A 84 17.46 -10.08 5.49
C ARG A 84 17.96 -10.90 6.66
N PRO A 85 19.25 -11.23 6.70
CA PRO A 85 19.82 -11.99 7.81
C PRO A 85 19.68 -11.29 9.18
N ASP A 86 19.75 -9.95 9.19
CA ASP A 86 19.63 -9.09 10.37
C ASP A 86 18.18 -8.67 10.69
N PHE A 87 17.19 -9.15 9.92
CA PHE A 87 15.78 -8.81 10.16
C PHE A 87 15.32 -9.08 11.61
N PRO A 88 15.66 -10.22 12.24
CA PRO A 88 15.25 -10.48 13.62
C PRO A 88 15.74 -9.40 14.59
N PHE A 89 16.98 -8.97 14.44
CA PHE A 89 17.59 -7.93 15.26
C PHE A 89 16.92 -6.56 15.03
N LEU A 90 16.76 -6.16 13.78
CA LEU A 90 16.08 -4.90 13.41
C LEU A 90 14.64 -4.87 13.92
N TYR A 91 13.90 -5.96 13.72
CA TYR A 91 12.51 -6.06 14.15
C TYR A 91 12.37 -5.89 15.67
N GLU A 92 13.18 -6.61 16.44
CA GLU A 92 13.19 -6.53 17.90
C GLU A 92 13.58 -5.11 18.38
N ALA A 93 14.60 -4.52 17.76
CA ALA A 93 15.03 -3.16 18.07
C ALA A 93 13.91 -2.14 17.83
N PHE A 94 13.19 -2.23 16.69
CA PHE A 94 12.08 -1.32 16.39
C PHE A 94 10.92 -1.46 17.39
N ILE A 95 10.57 -2.67 17.78
CA ILE A 95 9.56 -2.89 18.83
C ILE A 95 10.03 -2.30 20.16
N ASN A 96 11.29 -2.53 20.55
CA ASN A 96 11.85 -2.01 21.83
C ASN A 96 11.98 -0.49 21.84
N MET A 97 12.16 0.16 20.69
CA MET A 97 12.05 1.62 20.55
C MET A 97 10.61 2.13 20.74
N GLY A 98 9.62 1.24 20.87
CA GLY A 98 8.21 1.57 21.10
C GLY A 98 7.45 1.98 19.83
N PHE A 99 7.85 1.50 18.65
CA PHE A 99 7.04 1.64 17.46
C PHE A 99 5.86 0.66 17.44
N LEU A 100 4.75 1.11 16.90
CA LEU A 100 3.62 0.24 16.52
C LEU A 100 3.95 -0.41 15.16
N VAL A 101 4.68 -1.51 15.19
CA VAL A 101 5.21 -2.15 13.99
C VAL A 101 4.12 -2.91 13.23
N SER A 102 4.03 -2.66 11.93
CA SER A 102 3.26 -3.45 10.96
C SER A 102 4.20 -4.10 9.96
N LEU A 103 4.01 -5.38 9.67
CA LEU A 103 4.84 -6.13 8.72
C LEU A 103 4.04 -6.44 7.45
N ARG A 104 4.61 -6.13 6.28
CA ARG A 104 4.13 -6.63 4.98
C ARG A 104 5.01 -7.76 4.51
N SER A 105 4.41 -8.88 4.14
CA SER A 105 5.12 -10.08 3.73
C SER A 105 4.33 -10.88 2.70
N ASN A 106 5.03 -11.67 1.89
CA ASN A 106 4.40 -12.70 1.07
C ASN A 106 3.98 -13.94 1.88
N GLY A 107 4.32 -14.02 3.16
CA GLY A 107 3.88 -15.05 4.10
C GLY A 107 4.67 -16.36 4.06
N TYR A 108 5.45 -16.61 3.02
CA TYR A 108 6.10 -17.91 2.78
C TYR A 108 7.11 -18.30 3.86
N LEU A 109 7.84 -17.32 4.37
CA LEU A 109 8.87 -17.52 5.39
C LEU A 109 8.39 -17.32 6.84
N LEU A 110 7.12 -16.96 7.06
CA LEU A 110 6.55 -16.68 8.39
C LEU A 110 6.29 -17.96 9.19
N LYS A 111 7.33 -18.76 9.40
CA LYS A 111 7.32 -20.05 10.10
C LYS A 111 8.55 -20.20 10.98
N GLY A 112 8.55 -21.22 11.83
CA GLY A 112 9.70 -21.60 12.66
C GLY A 112 10.19 -20.45 13.55
N LYS A 113 11.46 -20.06 13.40
CA LYS A 113 12.09 -18.99 14.21
C LYS A 113 11.41 -17.61 14.01
N LEU A 114 10.97 -17.28 12.78
CA LEU A 114 10.28 -16.03 12.50
C LEU A 114 8.89 -15.98 13.14
N LEU A 115 8.13 -17.07 13.07
CA LEU A 115 6.85 -17.15 13.76
C LEU A 115 7.02 -16.98 15.28
N LYS A 116 8.04 -17.62 15.87
CA LYS A 116 8.36 -17.48 17.29
C LYS A 116 8.75 -16.03 17.65
N LEU A 117 9.56 -15.38 16.81
CA LEU A 117 9.92 -13.97 16.98
C LEU A 117 8.66 -13.07 17.00
N LEU A 118 7.79 -13.21 16.00
CA LEU A 118 6.55 -12.44 15.91
C LEU A 118 5.59 -12.73 17.07
N SER A 119 5.59 -13.95 17.60
CA SER A 119 4.78 -14.32 18.76
C SER A 119 5.28 -13.69 20.07
N ASN A 120 6.60 -13.58 20.22
CA ASN A 120 7.24 -12.96 21.39
C ASN A 120 7.13 -11.43 21.35
N TYR A 121 7.31 -10.85 20.18
CA TYR A 121 7.28 -9.41 19.91
C TYR A 121 6.11 -9.11 18.95
N LYS A 122 4.88 -9.13 19.48
CA LYS A 122 3.68 -9.05 18.65
C LYS A 122 3.62 -7.75 17.84
N PRO A 123 3.53 -7.83 16.50
CA PRO A 123 3.31 -6.66 15.69
C PRO A 123 1.89 -6.11 15.88
N ARG A 124 1.70 -4.84 15.58
CA ARG A 124 0.36 -4.24 15.46
C ARG A 124 -0.48 -4.95 14.39
N SER A 125 0.13 -5.34 13.28
CA SER A 125 -0.51 -6.11 12.22
C SER A 125 0.51 -6.81 11.33
N VAL A 126 0.11 -7.97 10.79
CA VAL A 126 0.82 -8.64 9.69
C VAL A 126 -0.09 -8.61 8.47
N HIS A 127 0.40 -8.06 7.37
CA HIS A 127 -0.29 -8.04 6.09
C HIS A 127 0.32 -9.09 5.17
N VAL A 128 -0.48 -10.04 4.73
CA VAL A 128 -0.03 -11.14 3.85
C VAL A 128 -0.75 -11.04 2.52
N THR A 129 0.02 -11.11 1.42
CA THR A 129 -0.56 -11.13 0.08
C THR A 129 -0.74 -12.57 -0.40
N LEU A 130 -1.97 -12.91 -0.80
CA LEU A 130 -2.29 -14.14 -1.51
C LEU A 130 -2.29 -13.88 -3.02
N TYR A 131 -1.57 -14.70 -3.77
CA TYR A 131 -1.38 -14.51 -5.22
C TYR A 131 -2.17 -15.49 -6.08
N GLY A 132 -2.79 -16.52 -5.48
CA GLY A 132 -3.60 -17.53 -6.15
C GLY A 132 -4.28 -18.44 -5.15
N GLY A 133 -5.25 -19.23 -5.61
CA GLY A 133 -5.99 -20.22 -4.84
C GLY A 133 -5.46 -21.66 -5.04
N SER A 134 -4.30 -21.81 -5.65
CA SER A 134 -3.62 -23.09 -5.86
C SER A 134 -2.11 -22.90 -6.01
N ASP A 135 -1.36 -23.98 -5.82
CA ASP A 135 0.09 -23.98 -6.04
C ASP A 135 0.45 -23.75 -7.51
N GLU A 136 -0.39 -24.20 -8.43
CA GLU A 136 -0.24 -23.96 -9.87
C GLU A 136 -0.31 -22.45 -10.19
N THR A 137 -1.32 -21.76 -9.64
CA THR A 137 -1.45 -20.31 -9.83
C THR A 137 -0.29 -19.57 -9.17
N TYR A 138 0.16 -20.00 -8.00
CA TYR A 138 1.34 -19.41 -7.36
C TYR A 138 2.59 -19.58 -8.19
N TYR A 139 2.78 -20.76 -8.81
CA TYR A 139 3.90 -20.97 -9.72
C TYR A 139 3.85 -20.03 -10.92
N LYS A 140 2.66 -19.93 -11.57
CA LYS A 140 2.45 -19.03 -12.70
C LYS A 140 2.71 -17.57 -12.38
N VAL A 141 2.27 -17.09 -11.20
CA VAL A 141 2.30 -15.68 -10.82
C VAL A 141 3.61 -15.29 -10.13
N CYS A 142 4.15 -16.16 -9.29
CA CYS A 142 5.27 -15.85 -8.38
C CYS A 142 6.52 -16.72 -8.60
N GLY A 143 6.42 -17.76 -9.43
CA GLY A 143 7.53 -18.70 -9.64
C GLY A 143 7.77 -19.69 -8.51
N ILE A 144 6.78 -19.93 -7.62
CA ILE A 144 6.90 -20.79 -6.43
C ILE A 144 5.92 -21.96 -6.53
N SER A 145 6.45 -23.20 -6.55
CA SER A 145 5.68 -24.41 -6.83
C SER A 145 4.73 -24.87 -5.70
N ASN A 146 4.97 -24.46 -4.46
CA ASN A 146 4.17 -24.84 -3.28
C ASN A 146 3.68 -23.61 -2.51
N GLY A 147 3.48 -22.50 -3.22
CA GLY A 147 3.24 -21.19 -2.62
C GLY A 147 1.92 -21.10 -1.87
N PHE A 148 0.82 -21.58 -2.44
CA PHE A 148 -0.49 -21.58 -1.80
C PHE A 148 -0.50 -22.44 -0.53
N THR A 149 -0.01 -23.67 -0.65
CA THR A 149 0.06 -24.63 0.46
C THR A 149 0.86 -24.07 1.65
N GLU A 150 2.08 -23.56 1.41
CA GLU A 150 2.92 -23.05 2.49
C GLU A 150 2.40 -21.73 3.07
N VAL A 151 1.97 -20.80 2.22
CA VAL A 151 1.50 -19.48 2.70
C VAL A 151 0.22 -19.64 3.53
N THR A 152 -0.74 -20.43 3.09
CA THR A 152 -1.99 -20.67 3.84
C THR A 152 -1.73 -21.35 5.15
N LYS A 153 -0.84 -22.34 5.20
CA LYS A 153 -0.37 -22.98 6.44
C LYS A 153 0.23 -21.96 7.41
N ASN A 154 1.12 -21.09 6.93
CA ASN A 154 1.76 -20.06 7.75
C ASN A 154 0.76 -19.00 8.24
N ILE A 155 -0.23 -18.63 7.43
CA ILE A 155 -1.33 -17.74 7.84
C ILE A 155 -2.12 -18.33 9.02
N LEU A 156 -2.45 -19.62 8.95
CA LEU A 156 -3.15 -20.31 10.05
C LEU A 156 -2.27 -20.39 11.30
N ALA A 157 -0.99 -20.68 11.15
CA ALA A 157 -0.05 -20.69 12.28
C ALA A 157 0.11 -19.32 12.95
N LEU A 158 0.11 -18.22 12.18
CA LEU A 158 0.06 -16.85 12.73
C LEU A 158 -1.22 -16.64 13.54
N LYS A 159 -2.38 -17.01 13.00
CA LYS A 159 -3.66 -16.90 13.68
C LYS A 159 -3.68 -17.67 14.99
N ASP A 160 -3.20 -18.93 14.99
CA ASP A 160 -3.10 -19.78 16.17
C ASP A 160 -2.15 -19.21 17.24
N SER A 161 -1.16 -18.43 16.82
CA SER A 161 -0.26 -17.68 17.72
C SER A 161 -0.87 -16.38 18.27
N GLY A 162 -2.14 -16.10 17.98
CA GLY A 162 -2.86 -14.89 18.40
C GLY A 162 -2.46 -13.64 17.60
N ILE A 163 -1.94 -13.81 16.38
CA ILE A 163 -1.65 -12.74 15.43
C ILE A 163 -2.63 -12.88 14.28
N LEU A 164 -3.70 -12.06 14.26
CA LEU A 164 -4.69 -12.10 13.20
C LEU A 164 -4.15 -11.37 11.95
N PRO A 165 -3.79 -12.09 10.86
CA PRO A 165 -3.23 -11.46 9.68
C PRO A 165 -4.35 -10.76 8.87
N LYS A 166 -3.97 -9.65 8.22
CA LYS A 166 -4.79 -8.97 7.22
C LYS A 166 -4.37 -9.46 5.84
N LEU A 167 -5.31 -10.03 5.11
CA LEU A 167 -5.01 -10.61 3.82
C LEU A 167 -5.34 -9.64 2.69
N THR A 168 -4.55 -9.70 1.63
CA THR A 168 -4.81 -8.98 0.38
C THR A 168 -4.58 -9.92 -0.79
N MET A 169 -5.49 -9.93 -1.76
CA MET A 169 -5.24 -10.55 -3.06
C MET A 169 -4.97 -9.44 -4.08
N THR A 170 -3.77 -9.46 -4.66
CA THR A 170 -3.46 -8.64 -5.83
C THR A 170 -3.93 -9.36 -7.08
N MET A 171 -5.02 -8.87 -7.67
CA MET A 171 -5.66 -9.50 -8.82
C MET A 171 -4.97 -9.11 -10.14
N THR A 172 -4.73 -10.10 -10.98
CA THR A 172 -4.22 -9.99 -12.34
C THR A 172 -5.05 -10.88 -13.26
N ARG A 173 -4.85 -10.80 -14.58
CA ARG A 173 -5.47 -11.76 -15.51
C ARG A 173 -5.06 -13.20 -15.23
N ASP A 174 -3.89 -13.42 -14.64
CA ASP A 174 -3.35 -14.75 -14.36
C ASP A 174 -3.96 -15.44 -13.15
N ASN A 175 -4.60 -14.69 -12.25
CA ASN A 175 -5.12 -15.25 -11.00
C ASN A 175 -6.57 -14.85 -10.66
N ILE A 176 -7.22 -14.04 -11.49
CA ILE A 176 -8.59 -13.59 -11.21
C ILE A 176 -9.59 -14.73 -11.11
N SER A 177 -9.36 -15.83 -11.85
CA SER A 177 -10.18 -17.05 -11.78
C SER A 177 -10.19 -17.70 -10.39
N ASP A 178 -9.15 -17.49 -9.61
CA ASP A 178 -9.03 -18.04 -8.24
C ASP A 178 -9.70 -17.17 -7.17
N ARG A 179 -10.25 -16.01 -7.55
CA ARG A 179 -10.83 -15.04 -6.61
C ARG A 179 -11.85 -15.68 -5.67
N ASP A 180 -12.82 -16.38 -6.19
CA ASP A 180 -13.91 -16.93 -5.39
C ASP A 180 -13.42 -18.04 -4.47
N LYS A 181 -12.48 -18.87 -4.94
CA LYS A 181 -11.81 -19.89 -4.13
C LYS A 181 -11.05 -19.28 -2.95
N ILE A 182 -10.35 -18.18 -3.17
CA ILE A 182 -9.63 -17.46 -2.09
C ILE A 182 -10.58 -16.82 -1.10
N LEU A 183 -11.69 -16.22 -1.58
CA LEU A 183 -12.73 -15.63 -0.70
C LEU A 183 -13.38 -16.69 0.16
N GLU A 184 -13.71 -17.84 -0.41
CA GLU A 184 -14.28 -18.98 0.31
C GLU A 184 -13.28 -19.52 1.35
N TRP A 185 -12.02 -19.72 0.98
CA TRP A 185 -10.98 -20.16 1.90
C TRP A 185 -10.83 -19.18 3.07
N ALA A 186 -10.78 -17.88 2.81
CA ALA A 186 -10.68 -16.86 3.86
C ALA A 186 -11.90 -16.89 4.80
N LYS A 187 -13.12 -16.98 4.22
CA LYS A 187 -14.38 -17.08 4.98
C LYS A 187 -14.39 -18.32 5.89
N ASN A 188 -14.04 -19.49 5.35
CA ASN A 188 -14.02 -20.76 6.09
C ASN A 188 -13.00 -20.75 7.24
N ASN A 189 -11.98 -19.91 7.16
CA ASN A 189 -10.97 -19.72 8.20
C ASN A 189 -11.23 -18.49 9.10
N ASN A 190 -12.37 -17.80 8.97
CA ASN A 190 -12.70 -16.58 9.69
C ASN A 190 -11.59 -15.50 9.54
N LEU A 191 -11.15 -15.27 8.30
CA LEU A 191 -10.13 -14.29 7.94
C LEU A 191 -10.74 -13.24 7.00
N PHE A 192 -10.36 -11.98 7.20
CA PHE A 192 -10.73 -10.90 6.29
C PHE A 192 -9.70 -10.78 5.18
N ILE A 193 -10.17 -10.69 3.94
CA ILE A 193 -9.32 -10.46 2.76
C ILE A 193 -9.82 -9.28 1.94
N SER A 194 -8.91 -8.42 1.54
CA SER A 194 -9.16 -7.31 0.61
C SER A 194 -8.71 -7.69 -0.79
N LEU A 195 -9.52 -7.35 -1.79
CA LEU A 195 -9.19 -7.55 -3.20
C LEU A 195 -8.63 -6.25 -3.79
N TYR A 196 -7.51 -6.33 -4.50
CA TYR A 196 -6.85 -5.19 -5.13
C TYR A 196 -6.48 -5.50 -6.58
N GLY A 197 -7.01 -4.73 -7.53
CA GLY A 197 -6.76 -4.90 -8.98
C GLY A 197 -6.04 -3.73 -9.64
N GLY A 198 -5.54 -2.78 -8.85
CA GLY A 198 -4.84 -1.61 -9.37
C GLY A 198 -3.34 -1.83 -9.50
N LEU A 199 -2.88 -2.55 -10.52
CA LEU A 199 -1.45 -2.76 -10.75
C LEU A 199 -0.73 -1.43 -11.01
N ILE A 200 0.49 -1.32 -10.47
CA ILE A 200 1.40 -0.19 -10.67
C ILE A 200 2.47 -0.65 -11.65
N THR A 201 2.66 0.11 -12.72
CA THR A 201 3.73 -0.16 -13.69
C THR A 201 5.08 -0.11 -12.97
N PRO A 202 6.00 -1.05 -13.25
CA PRO A 202 7.31 -1.09 -12.62
C PRO A 202 8.12 0.18 -12.92
N ILE A 203 8.24 1.05 -11.93
CA ILE A 203 8.98 2.32 -12.02
C ILE A 203 10.32 2.26 -11.29
N ARG A 204 10.51 1.29 -10.41
CA ARG A 204 11.73 1.08 -9.61
C ARG A 204 12.45 -0.22 -9.94
N SER A 205 11.77 -1.16 -10.57
CA SER A 205 12.33 -2.44 -11.03
C SER A 205 12.77 -2.38 -12.49
N ALA A 206 13.16 -3.54 -13.04
CA ALA A 206 13.40 -3.66 -14.47
C ALA A 206 12.18 -3.19 -15.27
N LYS A 207 12.40 -2.30 -16.24
CA LYS A 207 11.35 -1.84 -17.13
C LYS A 207 10.74 -3.04 -17.86
N ARG A 208 9.50 -3.39 -17.51
CA ARG A 208 8.72 -4.42 -18.20
C ARG A 208 7.27 -3.95 -18.31
N SER A 209 6.64 -4.23 -19.45
CA SER A 209 5.20 -4.00 -19.56
C SER A 209 4.45 -5.04 -18.72
N ILE A 210 3.47 -4.56 -17.98
CA ILE A 210 2.51 -5.38 -17.22
C ILE A 210 1.08 -5.23 -17.76
N ASP A 211 0.91 -4.63 -18.95
CA ASP A 211 -0.41 -4.35 -19.52
C ASP A 211 -1.20 -5.64 -19.80
N HIS A 212 -0.50 -6.70 -20.19
CA HIS A 212 -1.08 -8.02 -20.37
C HIS A 212 -1.61 -8.64 -19.07
N LEU A 213 -1.17 -8.17 -17.90
CA LEU A 213 -1.62 -8.62 -16.58
C LEU A 213 -2.78 -7.77 -16.03
N LYS A 214 -2.96 -6.56 -16.56
CA LYS A 214 -4.02 -5.66 -16.10
C LYS A 214 -5.39 -6.24 -16.45
N ILE A 215 -6.30 -6.22 -15.50
CA ILE A 215 -7.69 -6.61 -15.71
C ILE A 215 -8.40 -5.42 -16.35
N ASN A 216 -9.01 -5.64 -17.52
CA ASN A 216 -9.88 -4.65 -18.14
C ASN A 216 -11.23 -4.68 -17.42
N PHE A 217 -11.52 -3.61 -16.71
CA PHE A 217 -12.79 -3.46 -15.98
C PHE A 217 -13.94 -3.00 -16.90
N ASN A 218 -13.86 -3.22 -18.21
CA ASN A 218 -14.87 -2.85 -19.20
C ASN A 218 -16.10 -3.78 -19.11
N GLY A 219 -16.69 -3.92 -17.92
CA GLY A 219 -17.91 -4.68 -17.76
C GLY A 219 -18.46 -4.61 -16.33
N GLU A 220 -19.76 -4.40 -16.22
CA GLU A 220 -20.51 -4.33 -14.96
C GLU A 220 -20.22 -5.49 -13.99
N GLN A 221 -19.90 -6.67 -14.50
CA GLN A 221 -19.73 -7.89 -13.73
C GLN A 221 -18.43 -7.91 -12.91
N THR A 222 -17.35 -7.34 -13.43
CA THR A 222 -16.06 -7.27 -12.72
C THR A 222 -16.06 -6.19 -11.64
N TYR A 223 -16.83 -5.13 -11.85
CA TYR A 223 -16.99 -4.04 -10.88
C TYR A 223 -17.99 -4.37 -9.76
N ARG A 224 -19.03 -5.16 -10.03
CA ARG A 224 -20.00 -5.61 -9.00
C ARG A 224 -19.36 -6.46 -7.90
N ASN A 225 -18.25 -7.10 -8.22
CA ASN A 225 -17.52 -7.96 -7.30
C ASN A 225 -16.29 -7.30 -6.66
N TYR A 226 -15.87 -6.17 -7.16
CA TYR A 226 -15.01 -5.26 -6.42
C TYR A 226 -15.90 -4.67 -5.33
N GLN A 227 -15.56 -4.88 -4.07
CA GLN A 227 -16.16 -4.13 -2.98
C GLN A 227 -15.87 -2.63 -3.21
N ASP A 228 -16.57 -2.02 -4.17
CA ASP A 228 -16.92 -0.61 -4.13
C ASP A 228 -17.86 -0.49 -2.94
N ASN A 229 -17.24 -0.71 -1.78
CA ASN A 229 -17.92 -0.48 -0.54
C ASN A 229 -18.47 0.92 -0.63
N GLU A 230 -19.74 1.09 -0.28
CA GLU A 230 -20.34 2.39 0.03
C GLU A 230 -19.37 3.26 0.84
N LEU A 231 -18.52 2.63 1.68
CA LEU A 231 -17.41 3.22 2.41
C LEU A 231 -16.35 3.90 1.53
N ILE A 232 -15.99 3.34 0.35
CA ILE A 232 -14.99 3.99 -0.54
C ILE A 232 -15.62 5.16 -1.26
N ILE A 233 -16.86 5.01 -1.75
CA ILE A 233 -17.61 6.09 -2.39
C ILE A 233 -17.85 7.21 -1.38
N ARG A 234 -18.38 6.91 -0.19
CA ARG A 234 -18.58 7.89 0.89
C ARG A 234 -17.27 8.53 1.35
N LYS A 235 -16.15 7.77 1.40
CA LYS A 235 -14.84 8.32 1.75
C LYS A 235 -14.32 9.31 0.71
N VAL A 236 -14.54 9.06 -0.57
CA VAL A 236 -14.12 9.94 -1.66
C VAL A 236 -15.03 11.18 -1.71
N CYS A 237 -16.36 11.01 -1.63
CA CYS A 237 -17.34 12.09 -1.70
C CYS A 237 -17.34 13.03 -0.48
N ASN A 238 -16.99 12.53 0.72
CA ASN A 238 -16.99 13.30 1.97
C ASN A 238 -15.60 13.82 2.37
N ARG A 239 -14.62 13.79 1.46
CA ARG A 239 -13.31 14.39 1.74
C ARG A 239 -13.41 15.90 1.79
N GLU A 240 -12.87 16.51 2.84
CA GLU A 240 -12.54 17.92 2.85
C GLU A 240 -11.68 18.22 1.62
N LYS A 241 -11.95 19.32 0.91
CA LYS A 241 -11.15 19.74 -0.25
C LYS A 241 -9.72 19.98 0.22
N TYR A 242 -8.81 19.09 -0.15
CA TYR A 242 -7.39 19.27 0.12
C TYR A 242 -6.80 20.17 -0.95
N GLU A 243 -5.93 21.07 -0.52
CA GLU A 243 -5.15 21.91 -1.42
C GLU A 243 -4.20 21.06 -2.31
N PRO A 244 -3.93 21.47 -3.58
CA PRO A 244 -2.93 20.83 -4.43
C PRO A 244 -1.55 20.81 -3.72
N PRO A 245 -0.64 19.90 -4.10
CA PRO A 245 -0.70 18.98 -5.26
C PRO A 245 -1.27 17.61 -4.93
N PHE A 246 -1.07 17.12 -3.70
CA PHE A 246 -1.47 15.78 -3.24
C PHE A 246 -2.80 15.79 -2.48
N TRP A 247 -3.69 16.71 -2.85
CA TRP A 247 -4.97 16.96 -2.22
C TRP A 247 -5.87 15.72 -2.03
N MET A 248 -5.60 14.61 -2.79
CA MET A 248 -6.30 13.33 -2.61
C MET A 248 -5.48 12.31 -1.82
N CYS A 249 -4.21 12.57 -1.51
CA CYS A 249 -3.38 11.68 -0.71
C CYS A 249 -3.56 11.98 0.78
N THR A 250 -4.20 11.04 1.51
CA THR A 250 -4.40 11.16 2.95
C THR A 250 -3.10 11.05 3.76
N GLU A 251 -2.06 10.51 3.15
CA GLU A 251 -0.75 10.28 3.77
C GLU A 251 0.18 11.51 3.67
N PHE A 252 -0.16 12.47 2.81
CA PHE A 252 0.67 13.66 2.60
C PHE A 252 0.84 14.47 3.90
N GLY A 253 2.09 14.83 4.21
CA GLY A 253 2.44 15.61 5.40
C GLY A 253 2.40 14.83 6.72
N THR A 254 2.02 13.55 6.72
CA THR A 254 1.96 12.71 7.92
C THR A 254 2.68 11.38 7.80
N ARG A 255 3.27 11.12 6.64
CA ARG A 255 3.97 9.87 6.35
C ARG A 255 5.14 10.07 5.39
N TYR A 256 6.11 9.20 5.49
CA TYR A 256 7.19 9.03 4.50
C TYR A 256 7.60 7.56 4.40
N CYS A 257 8.37 7.27 3.37
CA CYS A 257 8.98 5.97 3.13
C CYS A 257 10.50 6.14 3.03
N ILE A 258 11.26 5.34 3.75
CA ILE A 258 12.71 5.20 3.52
C ILE A 258 12.92 3.94 2.67
N THR A 259 13.55 4.12 1.52
CA THR A 259 13.87 3.00 0.62
C THR A 259 15.12 2.29 1.07
N TRP A 260 15.30 1.08 0.58
CA TRP A 260 16.44 0.21 0.92
C TRP A 260 17.82 0.83 0.64
N ASP A 261 17.88 1.81 -0.26
CA ASP A 261 19.09 2.56 -0.66
C ASP A 261 19.17 3.94 0.01
N GLY A 262 18.34 4.20 1.03
CA GLY A 262 18.43 5.37 1.91
C GLY A 262 17.68 6.62 1.45
N ARG A 263 16.91 6.57 0.36
CA ARG A 263 16.13 7.73 -0.08
C ARG A 263 14.84 7.86 0.72
N MET A 264 14.49 9.07 1.13
CA MET A 264 13.19 9.37 1.72
C MET A 264 12.23 9.85 0.64
N THR A 265 11.10 9.16 0.49
CA THR A 265 10.03 9.44 -0.48
C THR A 265 8.68 9.54 0.24
N LEU A 266 7.63 10.03 -0.42
CA LEU A 266 6.28 10.01 0.15
C LEU A 266 5.76 8.56 0.32
N CYS A 267 5.95 7.75 -0.70
CA CYS A 267 5.54 6.34 -0.71
C CYS A 267 6.39 5.54 -1.71
N ASN A 268 6.36 4.22 -1.61
CA ASN A 268 7.10 3.30 -2.49
C ASN A 268 6.78 3.47 -3.98
N CYS A 269 5.64 4.10 -4.30
CA CYS A 269 5.15 4.25 -5.67
C CYS A 269 5.47 5.61 -6.28
N LEU A 270 6.15 6.52 -5.57
CA LEU A 270 6.55 7.85 -6.06
C LEU A 270 8.06 8.08 -5.82
N PRO A 271 8.94 7.33 -6.49
CA PRO A 271 10.39 7.38 -6.23
C PRO A 271 11.10 8.60 -6.84
N SER A 272 10.45 9.33 -7.74
CA SER A 272 11.05 10.48 -8.46
C SER A 272 11.24 11.71 -7.58
N ILE A 273 10.47 11.83 -6.50
CA ILE A 273 10.55 12.95 -5.55
C ILE A 273 11.09 12.40 -4.24
N TRP A 274 12.30 12.79 -3.89
CA TRP A 274 13.01 12.28 -2.72
C TRP A 274 13.94 13.30 -2.07
N SER A 275 14.31 13.02 -0.83
CA SER A 275 15.32 13.72 -0.04
C SER A 275 16.29 12.71 0.59
N ASP A 276 17.42 13.19 1.11
CA ASP A 276 18.49 12.35 1.64
C ASP A 276 18.56 12.42 3.18
N PRO A 277 17.95 11.49 3.91
CA PRO A 277 18.01 11.47 5.37
C PRO A 277 19.38 11.08 5.91
N LEU A 278 20.24 10.42 5.12
CA LEU A 278 21.57 10.01 5.58
C LEU A 278 22.53 11.16 5.73
N THR A 279 22.40 12.18 4.88
CA THR A 279 23.31 13.35 4.90
C THR A 279 22.79 14.49 5.76
N GLN A 280 21.48 14.66 5.88
CA GLN A 280 20.89 15.83 6.55
C GLN A 280 20.03 15.49 7.78
N GLY A 281 19.91 14.21 8.11
CA GLY A 281 19.04 13.72 9.17
C GLY A 281 17.58 13.61 8.74
N VAL A 282 16.81 12.76 9.43
CA VAL A 282 15.41 12.42 9.08
C VAL A 282 14.50 13.64 9.14
N ASN A 283 14.70 14.54 10.11
CA ASN A 283 13.87 15.75 10.25
C ASN A 283 14.00 16.68 9.04
N ASN A 284 15.25 17.06 8.71
CA ASN A 284 15.48 17.98 7.59
C ASN A 284 15.07 17.38 6.26
N ALA A 285 15.32 16.07 6.08
CA ALA A 285 14.88 15.34 4.90
C ALA A 285 13.35 15.33 4.77
N PHE A 286 12.61 15.18 5.87
CA PHE A 286 11.14 15.23 5.84
C PHE A 286 10.62 16.63 5.48
N ILE A 287 11.24 17.70 6.00
CA ILE A 287 10.89 19.09 5.65
C ILE A 287 11.17 19.34 4.17
N GLU A 288 12.35 18.95 3.67
CA GLU A 288 12.72 19.09 2.26
C GLU A 288 11.78 18.31 1.34
N LEU A 289 11.46 17.05 1.71
CA LEU A 289 10.53 16.23 0.94
C LEU A 289 9.17 16.92 0.81
N ASN A 290 8.61 17.41 1.91
CA ASN A 290 7.31 18.09 1.88
C ASN A 290 7.35 19.37 1.03
N LYS A 291 8.45 20.12 1.06
CA LYS A 291 8.65 21.28 0.18
C LYS A 291 8.62 20.86 -1.30
N LYS A 292 9.42 19.88 -1.69
CA LYS A 292 9.44 19.35 -3.07
C LYS A 292 8.07 18.83 -3.52
N LEU A 293 7.34 18.18 -2.61
CA LEU A 293 6.00 17.67 -2.90
C LEU A 293 4.97 18.79 -3.09
N ASN A 294 5.11 19.90 -2.37
CA ASN A 294 4.24 21.07 -2.54
C ASN A 294 4.44 21.79 -3.89
N ASP A 295 5.61 21.63 -4.51
CA ASP A 295 5.92 22.24 -5.82
C ASP A 295 5.30 21.45 -6.99
N VAL A 296 4.78 20.25 -6.77
CA VAL A 296 4.13 19.42 -7.80
C VAL A 296 2.78 20.02 -8.18
N LYS A 297 2.60 20.28 -9.46
CA LYS A 297 1.37 20.88 -9.96
C LYS A 297 0.29 19.82 -10.20
N ARG A 298 -0.94 20.24 -9.97
CA ARG A 298 -2.12 19.46 -10.33
C ARG A 298 -2.26 19.41 -11.85
N PRO A 299 -2.57 18.24 -12.46
CA PRO A 299 -2.87 18.19 -13.88
C PRO A 299 -3.95 19.20 -14.27
N ALA A 300 -3.71 19.98 -15.34
CA ALA A 300 -4.63 21.04 -15.78
C ALA A 300 -6.07 20.52 -16.01
N LYS A 301 -6.21 19.33 -16.59
CA LYS A 301 -7.50 18.65 -16.80
C LYS A 301 -8.28 18.34 -15.51
N CYS A 302 -7.62 18.34 -14.35
CA CYS A 302 -8.27 18.08 -13.07
C CYS A 302 -8.84 19.34 -12.41
N THR A 303 -8.49 20.54 -12.88
CA THR A 303 -8.87 21.81 -12.25
C THR A 303 -10.39 22.01 -12.28
N ASP A 304 -11.03 21.77 -13.45
CA ASP A 304 -12.47 21.95 -13.64
C ASP A 304 -13.19 20.60 -13.89
N CYS A 305 -12.61 19.50 -13.39
CA CYS A 305 -13.16 18.17 -13.61
C CYS A 305 -14.43 17.94 -12.77
N SER A 306 -15.56 17.70 -13.43
CA SER A 306 -16.86 17.41 -12.79
C SER A 306 -16.89 16.11 -11.97
N PHE A 307 -15.91 15.21 -12.17
CA PHE A 307 -15.82 13.95 -11.45
C PHE A 307 -14.80 13.98 -10.31
N ILE A 308 -14.29 15.17 -9.97
CA ILE A 308 -13.16 15.30 -9.04
C ILE A 308 -13.48 14.75 -7.65
N ASP A 309 -14.68 14.94 -7.16
CA ASP A 309 -15.13 14.47 -5.85
C ASP A 309 -15.24 12.93 -5.77
N TYR A 310 -15.27 12.28 -6.91
CA TYR A 310 -15.31 10.80 -7.06
C TYR A 310 -13.96 10.21 -7.43
N CYS A 311 -12.94 11.06 -7.62
CA CYS A 311 -11.62 10.65 -8.07
C CYS A 311 -10.66 10.41 -6.89
N ALA A 312 -9.95 9.29 -6.92
CA ALA A 312 -8.81 9.05 -6.04
C ALA A 312 -7.51 9.44 -6.75
N ALA A 313 -7.44 10.69 -7.25
CA ALA A 313 -6.29 11.18 -7.99
C ALA A 313 -4.99 10.95 -7.19
N CYS A 314 -4.03 10.31 -7.83
CA CYS A 314 -2.79 9.90 -7.20
C CYS A 314 -1.62 10.16 -8.15
N PRO A 315 -0.70 11.07 -7.82
CA PRO A 315 0.47 11.37 -8.66
C PRO A 315 1.33 10.15 -8.99
N SER A 316 1.43 9.18 -8.07
CA SER A 316 2.17 7.94 -8.37
C SER A 316 1.48 7.08 -9.44
N ARG A 317 0.15 7.12 -9.52
CA ARG A 317 -0.61 6.46 -10.59
C ARG A 317 -0.44 7.19 -11.91
N PHE A 318 -0.47 8.51 -11.89
CA PHE A 318 -0.20 9.31 -13.07
C PHE A 318 1.19 8.97 -13.60
N LEU A 319 2.23 9.09 -12.77
CA LEU A 319 3.60 8.73 -13.14
C LEU A 319 3.71 7.30 -13.70
N SER A 320 3.05 6.32 -13.06
CA SER A 320 3.19 4.92 -13.48
C SER A 320 2.52 4.61 -14.82
N GLU A 321 1.50 5.36 -15.22
CA GLU A 321 0.73 5.12 -16.45
C GLU A 321 1.12 6.04 -17.60
N THR A 322 1.53 7.29 -17.31
CA THR A 322 1.86 8.30 -18.33
C THR A 322 3.34 8.62 -18.42
N GLY A 323 4.12 8.28 -17.37
CA GLY A 323 5.51 8.72 -17.21
C GLY A 323 5.65 10.12 -16.61
N ASP A 324 4.53 10.81 -16.34
CA ASP A 324 4.50 12.14 -15.74
C ASP A 324 3.45 12.19 -14.60
N TYR A 325 3.81 12.75 -13.46
CA TYR A 325 2.89 12.91 -12.34
C TYR A 325 1.95 14.12 -12.45
N GLU A 326 2.18 15.02 -13.40
CA GLU A 326 1.31 16.17 -13.73
C GLU A 326 0.35 15.87 -14.91
N GLU A 327 0.41 14.64 -15.48
CA GLU A 327 -0.50 14.18 -16.53
C GLU A 327 -1.56 13.21 -15.97
N THR A 328 -2.80 13.32 -16.47
CA THR A 328 -3.90 12.45 -16.03
C THR A 328 -3.84 11.09 -16.69
N CYS A 329 -4.14 10.02 -15.95
CA CYS A 329 -4.29 8.67 -16.52
C CYS A 329 -5.77 8.30 -16.68
N GLU A 330 -6.12 7.73 -17.84
CA GLU A 330 -7.50 7.37 -18.19
C GLU A 330 -8.11 6.37 -17.20
N SER A 331 -7.32 5.44 -16.68
CA SER A 331 -7.79 4.43 -15.72
C SER A 331 -8.39 5.03 -14.43
N LEU A 332 -7.87 6.16 -13.95
CA LEU A 332 -8.44 6.84 -12.78
C LEU A 332 -9.63 7.72 -13.18
N CYS A 333 -9.60 8.35 -14.35
CA CYS A 333 -10.70 9.15 -14.88
C CYS A 333 -11.95 8.28 -15.08
N GLU A 334 -11.79 7.11 -15.69
CA GLU A 334 -12.87 6.15 -15.89
C GLU A 334 -13.47 5.66 -14.55
N LYS A 335 -12.61 5.31 -13.59
CA LYS A 335 -13.07 4.93 -12.25
C LYS A 335 -13.87 6.05 -11.55
N ALA A 336 -13.46 7.29 -11.73
CA ALA A 336 -14.19 8.43 -11.18
C ALA A 336 -15.58 8.58 -11.83
N ARG A 337 -15.68 8.45 -13.15
CA ARG A 337 -16.96 8.44 -13.89
C ARG A 337 -17.89 7.33 -13.42
N ILE A 338 -17.38 6.11 -13.27
CA ILE A 338 -18.18 4.97 -12.80
C ILE A 338 -18.70 5.21 -11.38
N ARG A 339 -17.87 5.75 -10.47
CA ARG A 339 -18.30 6.07 -9.10
C ARG A 339 -19.38 7.16 -9.09
N PHE A 340 -19.22 8.19 -9.90
CA PHE A 340 -20.23 9.23 -10.09
C PHE A 340 -21.57 8.65 -10.55
N LEU A 341 -21.57 7.81 -11.59
CA LEU A 341 -22.79 7.18 -12.10
C LEU A 341 -23.48 6.29 -11.05
N LYS A 342 -22.69 5.51 -10.28
CA LYS A 342 -23.24 4.66 -9.21
C LYS A 342 -23.82 5.48 -8.05
N ALA A 343 -23.18 6.57 -7.67
CA ALA A 343 -23.68 7.44 -6.60
C ALA A 343 -25.02 8.08 -6.98
N ASN A 344 -25.14 8.55 -8.21
CA ASN A 344 -26.37 9.20 -8.69
C ASN A 344 -27.50 8.19 -8.98
N ALA A 345 -27.18 6.97 -9.45
CA ALA A 345 -28.19 5.93 -9.65
C ALA A 345 -28.84 5.48 -8.32
N LYS A 346 -28.11 5.50 -7.20
CA LYS A 346 -28.68 5.22 -5.87
C LYS A 346 -29.56 6.32 -5.34
N GLN A 347 -29.25 7.60 -5.66
CA GLN A 347 -30.06 8.74 -5.27
C GLN A 347 -31.45 8.71 -5.91
N VAL A 348 -31.53 8.33 -7.20
CA VAL A 348 -32.80 8.15 -7.93
C VAL A 348 -33.66 7.04 -7.31
N HIS A 349 -33.05 5.97 -6.77
CA HIS A 349 -33.81 4.90 -6.10
C HIS A 349 -34.29 5.29 -4.70
N THR A 350 -33.56 6.12 -3.96
CA THR A 350 -34.01 6.61 -2.64
C THR A 350 -35.10 7.68 -2.78
N ASP A 351 -35.00 8.56 -3.77
CA ASP A 351 -36.01 9.57 -4.05
C ASP A 351 -37.33 8.93 -4.51
N ASN A 352 -37.29 7.85 -5.31
CA ASN A 352 -38.48 7.09 -5.71
C ASN A 352 -39.07 6.21 -4.59
N MET A 353 -38.35 5.93 -3.51
CA MET A 353 -38.91 5.22 -2.33
C MET A 353 -39.58 6.20 -1.35
N ILE A 354 -39.16 7.46 -1.34
CA ILE A 354 -39.75 8.49 -0.47
C ILE A 354 -41.09 9.00 -1.05
N ASP A 355 -41.23 8.99 -2.38
CA ASP A 355 -42.52 9.40 -3.04
C ASP A 355 -43.60 8.32 -3.03
N ASN A 356 -43.30 7.09 -2.66
CA ASN A 356 -44.30 6.01 -2.60
C ASN A 356 -44.90 5.76 -1.20
N ASP A 357 -44.43 6.44 -0.15
CA ASP A 357 -44.97 6.33 1.21
C ASP A 357 -45.86 7.54 1.62
N LEU A 358 -46.27 8.36 0.65
CA LEU A 358 -47.22 9.45 0.83
C LEU A 358 -48.44 9.30 -0.12
N CYS A 359 -49.14 8.16 -0.07
CA CYS A 359 -50.50 8.00 -0.54
C CYS A 359 -51.29 7.04 0.32
#